data_451940ea8e470406724d3fb7a0944c5f
#
_entry.id   451940ea8e470406724d3fb7a0944c5f
#
_cell.length_a   1.000
_cell.length_b   1.000
_cell.length_c   1.000
_cell.angle_alpha   90.00
_cell.angle_beta   90.00
_cell.angle_gamma   90.00
#
_symmetry.space_group_name_H-M   'P 1'
#
loop_
_entity.id
_entity.type
_entity.pdbx_description
1 polymer ?
#
loop_
_entity_poly.entity_id
_entity_poly.type
_entity_poly.pdbx_seq_one_letter_code
_entity_poly.pdbx_strand_id
1 'polypeptide(L)'
;SVTISIQENADYDSRSVKLILVAGGIEKSFTVSQKQKDALTLTASRFEVGKEGGTVQVEVKANITFEVEIPEVDRSWISQANTRGLVVTNLAFTVAPNEGVAGREGEIVIRSGSLSEKIRITQEGRCDDGLSFRPETPDADRQLTLYFKATKTSPLYGYAGDVYVHTGVVSEGTWMYVPAEWNTNVDKCKMVRVADNIWSITLAPSIRQWFGSNETPVRQLGVVIRSADGSKKGMDGDSFVSVTDHLYKPFEPAAVRYASMPGGLQEGINLIDASTVTLVLYDKDKKGGHKDFAHVVGDFNDWKLSNESNSQMNRDDAAGCWWITLTGLQPTR
;
A
#
# COMPACT_ATOMS: atom_id res chain seq x y z
N SER A 1 77.45 19.41 -5.30
CA SER A 1 75.99 19.25 -5.28
C SER A 1 75.58 18.61 -3.95
N VAL A 2 74.43 19.00 -3.43
CA VAL A 2 73.79 18.39 -2.25
C VAL A 2 72.50 17.75 -2.76
N THR A 3 72.35 16.44 -2.47
CA THR A 3 71.17 15.72 -2.81
C THR A 3 70.32 15.50 -1.55
N ILE A 4 69.04 15.82 -1.64
CA ILE A 4 68.08 15.66 -0.52
C ILE A 4 67.10 14.59 -0.94
N SER A 5 66.94 13.55 -0.15
CA SER A 5 65.91 12.53 -0.34
C SER A 5 64.73 12.84 0.61
N ILE A 6 63.54 12.85 0.09
CA ILE A 6 62.31 13.15 0.81
C ILE A 6 61.39 11.90 0.73
N GLN A 7 60.97 11.39 1.89
CA GLN A 7 59.98 10.31 1.95
C GLN A 7 58.59 10.84 1.61
N GLU A 8 57.74 9.95 1.08
CA GLU A 8 56.36 10.29 0.80
C GLU A 8 55.65 10.84 2.04
N ASN A 9 54.78 11.85 1.84
CA ASN A 9 53.93 12.37 2.87
C ASN A 9 52.66 11.50 2.96
N ALA A 10 52.59 10.67 3.97
CA ALA A 10 51.43 9.81 4.22
C ALA A 10 50.31 10.50 5.01
N ASP A 11 50.56 11.75 5.48
CA ASP A 11 49.61 12.52 6.27
C ASP A 11 48.66 13.34 5.36
N TYR A 12 47.49 13.66 5.89
CA TYR A 12 46.48 14.47 5.19
C TYR A 12 46.72 15.99 5.33
N ASP A 13 47.83 16.39 5.94
CA ASP A 13 48.31 17.77 6.03
C ASP A 13 49.58 17.96 5.23
N SER A 14 49.73 19.14 4.62
CA SER A 14 50.97 19.52 3.97
C SER A 14 52.07 19.77 5.02
N ARG A 15 53.29 19.46 4.68
CA ARG A 15 54.42 19.69 5.56
C ARG A 15 55.51 20.49 4.83
N SER A 16 56.27 21.26 5.60
CA SER A 16 57.40 22.02 5.09
C SER A 16 58.56 22.04 6.08
N VAL A 17 59.76 22.14 5.55
CA VAL A 17 60.99 22.27 6.32
C VAL A 17 61.86 23.35 5.65
N LYS A 18 62.42 24.21 6.46
CA LYS A 18 63.44 25.18 6.06
C LYS A 18 64.80 24.53 6.21
N LEU A 19 65.52 24.47 5.13
CA LEU A 19 66.92 23.96 5.13
C LEU A 19 67.87 25.16 5.02
N ILE A 20 68.97 25.13 5.76
CA ILE A 20 70.00 26.15 5.79
C ILE A 20 71.29 25.47 5.38
N LEU A 21 71.94 26.02 4.35
CA LEU A 21 73.26 25.62 3.88
C LEU A 21 74.24 26.67 4.38
N VAL A 22 75.30 26.20 5.08
CA VAL A 22 76.36 27.06 5.61
C VAL A 22 77.70 26.61 5.01
N ALA A 23 78.39 27.52 4.36
CA ALA A 23 79.73 27.26 3.83
C ALA A 23 80.58 28.56 3.87
N GLY A 24 81.75 28.53 4.51
CA GLY A 24 82.66 29.64 4.58
C GLY A 24 82.10 30.95 5.15
N GLY A 25 81.20 30.85 6.14
CA GLY A 25 80.56 32.01 6.75
C GLY A 25 79.33 32.55 5.93
N ILE A 26 78.97 31.92 4.84
CA ILE A 26 77.82 32.30 4.02
C ILE A 26 76.65 31.30 4.31
N GLU A 27 75.52 31.88 4.67
CA GLU A 27 74.29 31.12 4.87
C GLU A 27 73.34 31.32 3.71
N LYS A 28 72.77 30.21 3.19
CA LYS A 28 71.64 30.25 2.26
C LYS A 28 70.56 29.32 2.76
N SER A 29 69.33 29.80 2.79
CA SER A 29 68.19 28.99 3.18
C SER A 29 67.21 28.79 2.02
N PHE A 30 66.56 27.63 1.99
CA PHE A 30 65.46 27.33 1.11
C PHE A 30 64.44 26.48 1.84
N THR A 31 63.17 26.57 1.46
CA THR A 31 62.07 25.79 2.04
C THR A 31 61.72 24.68 1.07
N VAL A 32 61.64 23.48 1.62
CA VAL A 32 61.07 22.33 0.94
C VAL A 32 59.68 22.11 1.44
N SER A 33 58.67 22.15 0.61
CA SER A 33 57.28 21.89 0.94
C SER A 33 56.82 20.62 0.20
N GLN A 34 56.09 19.80 0.94
CA GLN A 34 55.48 18.58 0.42
C GLN A 34 53.99 18.64 0.62
N LYS A 35 53.20 18.36 -0.42
CA LYS A 35 51.76 18.32 -0.37
C LYS A 35 51.28 17.19 0.54
N GLN A 36 50.10 17.35 1.07
CA GLN A 36 49.38 16.29 1.80
C GLN A 36 49.02 15.12 0.88
N LYS A 37 48.70 14.00 1.49
CA LYS A 37 48.02 12.91 0.81
C LYS A 37 46.61 13.36 0.46
N ASP A 38 46.19 13.13 -0.79
CA ASP A 38 44.84 13.46 -1.25
C ASP A 38 43.81 12.53 -0.57
N ALA A 39 42.70 13.10 -0.12
CA ALA A 39 41.61 12.39 0.51
C ALA A 39 40.27 12.86 -0.02
N LEU A 40 39.40 11.89 -0.26
CA LEU A 40 38.00 12.06 -0.61
C LEU A 40 37.22 10.93 0.07
N THR A 41 36.29 11.25 0.96
CA THR A 41 35.47 10.27 1.69
C THR A 41 34.05 10.80 1.89
N LEU A 42 33.09 9.89 2.01
CA LEU A 42 31.69 10.17 2.31
C LEU A 42 31.33 9.67 3.70
N THR A 43 30.46 10.38 4.40
CA THR A 43 29.91 9.91 5.70
C THR A 43 28.85 8.82 5.49
N ALA A 44 28.14 8.86 4.37
CA ALA A 44 27.21 7.83 3.94
C ALA A 44 27.20 7.71 2.40
N SER A 45 27.03 6.50 1.89
CA SER A 45 27.06 6.21 0.46
C SER A 45 25.81 5.48 -0.05
N ARG A 46 24.81 5.22 0.83
CA ARG A 46 23.54 4.58 0.46
C ARG A 46 22.39 5.31 1.12
N PHE A 47 21.37 5.59 0.32
CA PHE A 47 20.17 6.29 0.77
C PHE A 47 18.93 5.61 0.21
N GLU A 48 17.93 5.43 1.06
CA GLU A 48 16.61 4.94 0.70
C GLU A 48 15.64 6.12 0.72
N VAL A 49 14.87 6.29 -0.34
CA VAL A 49 13.94 7.40 -0.53
C VAL A 49 12.56 6.82 -0.84
N GLY A 50 11.55 7.31 -0.16
CA GLY A 50 10.16 6.91 -0.41
C GLY A 50 9.67 7.34 -1.80
N LYS A 51 8.56 6.75 -2.25
CA LYS A 51 7.96 6.99 -3.57
C LYS A 51 7.66 8.48 -3.86
N GLU A 52 7.39 9.27 -2.84
CA GLU A 52 7.09 10.71 -2.99
C GLU A 52 8.33 11.57 -3.25
N GLY A 53 9.52 10.97 -3.27
CA GLY A 53 10.77 11.69 -3.41
C GLY A 53 11.22 12.38 -2.12
N GLY A 54 12.18 13.28 -2.24
CA GLY A 54 12.70 14.01 -1.08
C GLY A 54 14.09 14.59 -1.33
N THR A 55 14.74 15.00 -0.25
CA THR A 55 16.11 15.53 -0.28
C THR A 55 17.06 14.56 0.42
N VAL A 56 18.12 14.20 -0.26
CA VAL A 56 19.26 13.44 0.26
C VAL A 56 20.39 14.41 0.57
N GLN A 57 20.91 14.35 1.80
CA GLN A 57 22.08 15.15 2.21
C GLN A 57 23.28 14.25 2.38
N VAL A 58 24.40 14.64 1.77
CA VAL A 58 25.65 13.89 1.78
C VAL A 58 26.78 14.82 2.26
N GLU A 59 27.43 14.43 3.32
CA GLU A 59 28.63 15.11 3.80
C GLU A 59 29.86 14.52 3.12
N VAL A 60 30.59 15.39 2.39
CA VAL A 60 31.84 15.05 1.72
C VAL A 60 33.00 15.61 2.53
N LYS A 61 33.94 14.76 2.91
CA LYS A 61 35.21 15.13 3.55
C LYS A 61 36.32 15.01 2.51
N ALA A 62 36.87 16.13 2.09
CA ALA A 62 37.92 16.18 1.11
C ALA A 62 38.90 17.31 1.45
N ASN A 63 40.20 17.06 1.22
CA ASN A 63 41.25 18.09 1.28
C ASN A 63 41.69 18.55 -0.12
N ILE A 64 40.96 18.17 -1.14
CA ILE A 64 41.13 18.51 -2.55
C ILE A 64 39.81 18.94 -3.17
N THR A 65 39.85 19.66 -4.30
CA THR A 65 38.65 19.99 -5.05
C THR A 65 38.06 18.73 -5.71
N PHE A 66 36.74 18.62 -5.75
CA PHE A 66 36.05 17.51 -6.37
C PHE A 66 34.89 17.99 -7.28
N GLU A 67 34.48 17.11 -8.16
CA GLU A 67 33.34 17.29 -9.06
C GLU A 67 32.25 16.26 -8.73
N VAL A 68 30.98 16.65 -8.96
CA VAL A 68 29.80 15.79 -8.77
C VAL A 68 29.27 15.44 -10.14
N GLU A 69 29.18 14.15 -10.43
CA GLU A 69 28.62 13.62 -11.67
C GLU A 69 27.36 12.80 -11.37
N ILE A 70 26.25 13.19 -11.98
CA ILE A 70 25.02 12.39 -11.99
C ILE A 70 24.93 11.77 -13.39
N PRO A 71 24.90 10.41 -13.52
CA PRO A 71 24.75 9.76 -14.81
C PRO A 71 23.52 10.26 -15.57
N GLU A 72 23.60 10.32 -16.89
CA GLU A 72 22.54 10.88 -17.73
C GLU A 72 21.18 10.22 -17.50
N VAL A 73 21.18 8.91 -17.32
CA VAL A 73 19.98 8.11 -17.06
C VAL A 73 19.25 8.48 -15.75
N ASP A 74 19.98 9.06 -14.79
CA ASP A 74 19.46 9.42 -13.48
C ASP A 74 19.11 10.91 -13.35
N ARG A 75 19.55 11.77 -14.28
CA ARG A 75 19.32 13.23 -14.26
C ARG A 75 17.85 13.64 -14.34
N SER A 76 17.00 12.77 -14.84
CA SER A 76 15.56 13.03 -14.93
C SER A 76 14.86 13.04 -13.55
N TRP A 77 15.49 12.45 -12.52
CA TRP A 77 14.89 12.29 -11.20
C TRP A 77 15.83 12.58 -10.01
N ILE A 78 17.14 12.72 -10.26
CA ILE A 78 18.12 13.18 -9.28
C ILE A 78 18.71 14.50 -9.78
N SER A 79 18.72 15.52 -8.94
CA SER A 79 19.36 16.80 -9.21
C SER A 79 20.08 17.32 -7.98
N GLN A 80 21.19 18.03 -8.20
CA GLN A 80 21.92 18.68 -7.11
C GLN A 80 21.19 19.96 -6.71
N ALA A 81 20.87 20.11 -5.42
CA ALA A 81 20.38 21.37 -4.88
C ALA A 81 21.56 22.30 -4.59
N ASN A 82 21.41 23.57 -4.92
CA ASN A 82 22.43 24.57 -4.62
C ASN A 82 22.50 24.83 -3.12
N THR A 83 23.61 24.45 -2.48
CA THR A 83 23.92 24.80 -1.09
C THR A 83 25.05 25.80 -1.03
N ARG A 84 24.87 26.90 -0.29
CA ARG A 84 25.93 27.90 -0.01
C ARG A 84 26.41 27.69 1.41
N GLY A 85 27.71 27.37 1.59
CA GLY A 85 28.33 27.25 2.94
C GLY A 85 29.74 26.67 2.90
N LEU A 86 30.60 27.09 3.81
CA LEU A 86 32.05 26.87 3.86
C LEU A 86 32.45 25.58 4.63
N VAL A 87 33.43 24.84 4.05
CA VAL A 87 34.45 23.93 4.65
C VAL A 87 34.09 22.50 5.04
N VAL A 88 32.90 22.11 5.39
CA VAL A 88 32.41 20.74 5.17
C VAL A 88 31.41 20.82 4.04
N THR A 89 31.69 20.20 2.91
CA THR A 89 30.79 20.37 1.77
C THR A 89 29.61 19.44 1.95
N ASN A 90 28.52 19.99 2.50
CA ASN A 90 27.23 19.31 2.49
C ASN A 90 26.62 19.45 1.11
N LEU A 91 26.54 18.35 0.39
CA LEU A 91 25.83 18.26 -0.87
C LEU A 91 24.38 17.88 -0.59
N ALA A 92 23.44 18.56 -1.26
CA ALA A 92 22.03 18.20 -1.22
C ALA A 92 21.59 17.78 -2.63
N PHE A 93 20.86 16.67 -2.71
CA PHE A 93 20.30 16.17 -3.95
C PHE A 93 18.79 16.06 -3.79
N THR A 94 18.05 16.58 -4.75
CA THR A 94 16.60 16.40 -4.84
C THR A 94 16.30 15.15 -5.64
N VAL A 95 15.49 14.29 -5.10
CA VAL A 95 14.96 13.06 -5.72
C VAL A 95 13.50 13.31 -6.04
N ALA A 96 13.14 13.31 -7.32
CA ALA A 96 11.76 13.52 -7.76
C ALA A 96 10.86 12.31 -7.41
N PRO A 97 9.51 12.47 -7.32
CA PRO A 97 8.59 11.37 -7.12
C PRO A 97 8.79 10.25 -8.14
N ASN A 98 8.62 9.00 -7.70
CA ASN A 98 8.59 7.85 -8.58
C ASN A 98 7.15 7.51 -8.96
N GLU A 99 6.75 7.84 -10.18
CA GLU A 99 5.41 7.53 -10.71
C GLU A 99 5.29 6.08 -11.22
N GLY A 100 6.41 5.36 -11.29
CA GLY A 100 6.46 3.96 -11.75
C GLY A 100 5.99 2.98 -10.69
N VAL A 101 5.49 1.83 -11.15
CA VAL A 101 5.05 0.73 -10.24
C VAL A 101 6.22 0.06 -9.53
N ALA A 102 7.38 0.00 -10.17
CA ALA A 102 8.60 -0.59 -9.61
C ALA A 102 9.49 0.47 -8.94
N GLY A 103 10.24 0.05 -7.93
CA GLY A 103 11.35 0.83 -7.39
C GLY A 103 12.44 1.07 -8.43
N ARG A 104 13.26 2.08 -8.22
CA ARG A 104 14.39 2.42 -9.08
C ARG A 104 15.64 2.69 -8.27
N GLU A 105 16.79 2.48 -8.90
CA GLU A 105 18.09 2.79 -8.31
C GLU A 105 18.83 3.77 -9.21
N GLY A 106 19.60 4.66 -8.61
CA GLY A 106 20.46 5.61 -9.29
C GLY A 106 21.78 5.80 -8.57
N GLU A 107 22.73 6.38 -9.25
CA GLU A 107 24.07 6.57 -8.75
C GLU A 107 24.51 8.04 -8.94
N ILE A 108 25.25 8.55 -7.96
CA ILE A 108 25.95 9.81 -8.05
C ILE A 108 27.44 9.52 -7.83
N VAL A 109 28.30 10.05 -8.65
CA VAL A 109 29.74 9.86 -8.55
C VAL A 109 30.40 11.17 -8.18
N ILE A 110 31.23 11.15 -7.13
CA ILE A 110 32.05 12.28 -6.72
C ILE A 110 33.50 11.94 -7.09
N ARG A 111 34.15 12.80 -7.89
CA ARG A 111 35.49 12.56 -8.44
C ARG A 111 36.46 13.67 -8.07
N SER A 112 37.70 13.27 -7.85
CA SER A 112 38.82 14.20 -7.73
C SER A 112 40.10 13.50 -8.17
N GLY A 113 40.62 13.85 -9.34
CA GLY A 113 41.79 13.19 -9.93
C GLY A 113 41.56 11.66 -10.11
N SER A 114 42.38 10.87 -9.44
CA SER A 114 42.23 9.40 -9.43
C SER A 114 41.28 8.87 -8.37
N LEU A 115 40.79 9.71 -7.46
CA LEU A 115 39.86 9.32 -6.39
C LEU A 115 38.43 9.44 -6.88
N SER A 116 37.61 8.47 -6.51
CA SER A 116 36.17 8.53 -6.76
C SER A 116 35.39 7.81 -5.68
N GLU A 117 34.27 8.40 -5.29
CA GLU A 117 33.29 7.86 -4.37
C GLU A 117 31.92 7.78 -5.03
N LYS A 118 31.13 6.78 -4.68
CA LYS A 118 29.81 6.55 -5.25
C LYS A 118 28.73 6.63 -4.18
N ILE A 119 27.67 7.34 -4.49
CA ILE A 119 26.45 7.42 -3.71
C ILE A 119 25.38 6.64 -4.47
N ARG A 120 24.76 5.65 -3.83
CA ARG A 120 23.63 4.90 -4.39
C ARG A 120 22.34 5.39 -3.74
N ILE A 121 21.36 5.72 -4.58
CA ILE A 121 20.02 6.09 -4.15
C ILE A 121 19.08 4.99 -4.63
N THR A 122 18.32 4.40 -3.70
CA THR A 122 17.23 3.45 -3.99
C THR A 122 15.94 4.15 -3.67
N GLN A 123 15.00 4.19 -4.62
CA GLN A 123 13.70 4.78 -4.43
C GLN A 123 12.58 3.75 -4.62
N GLU A 124 11.62 3.76 -3.70
CA GLU A 124 10.44 2.91 -3.78
C GLU A 124 9.57 3.22 -4.99
N GLY A 125 8.86 2.21 -5.51
CA GLY A 125 7.81 2.36 -6.51
C GLY A 125 6.45 2.56 -5.89
N ARG A 126 5.44 2.90 -6.71
CA ARG A 126 4.06 3.12 -6.25
C ARG A 126 3.28 1.85 -5.93
N CYS A 127 3.81 0.68 -6.26
CA CYS A 127 3.18 -0.60 -5.94
C CYS A 127 3.62 -1.06 -4.56
N ASP A 128 2.69 -1.11 -3.63
CA ASP A 128 2.93 -1.63 -2.29
C ASP A 128 3.04 -3.17 -2.33
N ASP A 129 3.67 -3.78 -1.34
CA ASP A 129 3.80 -5.24 -1.22
C ASP A 129 2.42 -5.90 -1.07
N GLY A 130 2.22 -7.03 -1.74
CA GLY A 130 0.92 -7.70 -1.80
C GLY A 130 -0.02 -7.06 -2.82
N LEU A 131 -1.31 -6.96 -2.47
CA LEU A 131 -2.35 -6.38 -3.32
C LEU A 131 -2.46 -4.88 -3.10
N SER A 132 -2.37 -4.12 -4.17
CA SER A 132 -2.66 -2.69 -4.19
C SER A 132 -3.52 -2.35 -5.41
N PHE A 133 -4.11 -1.16 -5.46
CA PHE A 133 -5.03 -0.80 -6.55
C PHE A 133 -5.09 0.71 -6.78
N ARG A 134 -5.50 1.07 -7.99
CA ARG A 134 -5.70 2.47 -8.40
C ARG A 134 -7.01 2.60 -9.19
N PRO A 135 -7.85 3.60 -8.89
CA PRO A 135 -7.70 4.59 -7.83
C PRO A 135 -7.76 3.97 -6.41
N GLU A 136 -7.26 4.67 -5.41
CA GLU A 136 -7.26 4.22 -4.00
C GLU A 136 -8.67 4.14 -3.40
N THR A 137 -9.61 4.87 -3.99
CA THR A 137 -11.03 4.80 -3.67
C THR A 137 -11.77 4.28 -4.91
N PRO A 138 -11.93 2.96 -5.04
CA PRO A 138 -12.62 2.35 -6.17
C PRO A 138 -14.09 2.76 -6.23
N ASP A 139 -14.59 2.95 -7.45
CA ASP A 139 -15.98 3.26 -7.76
C ASP A 139 -16.51 2.25 -8.79
N ALA A 140 -17.70 1.70 -8.55
CA ALA A 140 -18.28 0.64 -9.37
C ALA A 140 -18.43 1.02 -10.86
N ASP A 141 -18.61 2.32 -11.15
CA ASP A 141 -18.84 2.84 -12.51
C ASP A 141 -17.57 3.37 -13.16
N ARG A 142 -16.41 3.16 -12.52
CA ARG A 142 -15.10 3.52 -13.04
C ARG A 142 -14.19 2.30 -13.19
N GLN A 143 -13.18 2.43 -14.01
CA GLN A 143 -12.15 1.40 -14.13
C GLN A 143 -11.31 1.30 -12.84
N LEU A 144 -10.84 0.09 -12.57
CA LEU A 144 -9.95 -0.23 -11.46
C LEU A 144 -8.76 -1.03 -11.97
N THR A 145 -7.55 -0.62 -11.65
CA THR A 145 -6.35 -1.42 -11.88
C THR A 145 -5.90 -2.04 -10.57
N LEU A 146 -5.84 -3.36 -10.53
CA LEU A 146 -5.27 -4.13 -9.44
C LEU A 146 -3.80 -4.39 -9.75
N TYR A 147 -2.93 -4.26 -8.76
CA TYR A 147 -1.52 -4.61 -8.80
C TYR A 147 -1.24 -5.65 -7.73
N PHE A 148 -0.42 -6.61 -8.06
CA PHE A 148 0.10 -7.57 -7.11
C PHE A 148 1.62 -7.57 -7.18
N LYS A 149 2.28 -7.26 -6.05
CA LYS A 149 3.74 -7.34 -5.88
C LYS A 149 4.07 -8.48 -4.94
N ALA A 150 4.67 -9.53 -5.49
CA ALA A 150 5.08 -10.69 -4.71
C ALA A 150 6.26 -10.33 -3.80
N THR A 151 6.09 -10.52 -2.50
CA THR A 151 7.18 -10.46 -1.52
C THR A 151 8.04 -11.71 -1.58
N LYS A 152 9.22 -11.71 -0.96
CA LYS A 152 10.11 -12.88 -0.91
C LYS A 152 9.47 -14.12 -0.27
N THR A 153 8.44 -13.93 0.53
CA THR A 153 7.69 -15.02 1.18
C THR A 153 6.53 -15.54 0.34
N SER A 154 6.14 -14.81 -0.72
CA SER A 154 5.06 -15.23 -1.60
C SER A 154 5.46 -16.43 -2.47
N PRO A 155 4.60 -17.45 -2.63
CA PRO A 155 4.82 -18.56 -3.58
C PRO A 155 4.96 -18.12 -5.05
N LEU A 156 4.56 -16.90 -5.38
CA LEU A 156 4.70 -16.30 -6.72
C LEU A 156 5.98 -15.46 -6.88
N TYR A 157 6.82 -15.33 -5.84
CA TYR A 157 8.10 -14.65 -5.98
C TYR A 157 9.03 -15.41 -6.93
N GLY A 158 9.57 -14.73 -7.95
CA GLY A 158 10.38 -15.34 -9.00
C GLY A 158 9.62 -16.25 -9.96
N TYR A 159 8.28 -16.32 -9.87
CA TYR A 159 7.48 -17.18 -10.73
C TYR A 159 7.46 -16.65 -12.16
N ALA A 160 7.84 -17.51 -13.12
CA ALA A 160 7.95 -17.14 -14.54
C ALA A 160 6.69 -17.45 -15.38
N GLY A 161 5.75 -18.20 -14.82
CA GLY A 161 4.53 -18.61 -15.53
C GLY A 161 3.42 -17.54 -15.48
N ASP A 162 2.31 -17.85 -16.13
CA ASP A 162 1.14 -16.97 -16.17
C ASP A 162 0.46 -16.87 -14.80
N VAL A 163 0.05 -15.66 -14.46
CA VAL A 163 -0.64 -15.33 -13.21
C VAL A 163 -2.05 -14.84 -13.54
N TYR A 164 -3.01 -15.27 -12.75
CA TYR A 164 -4.42 -14.95 -12.91
C TYR A 164 -5.00 -14.38 -11.63
N VAL A 165 -5.98 -13.50 -11.77
CA VAL A 165 -6.85 -13.10 -10.67
C VAL A 165 -8.09 -13.98 -10.65
N HIS A 166 -8.39 -14.61 -9.51
CA HIS A 166 -9.71 -15.18 -9.22
C HIS A 166 -10.44 -14.12 -8.40
N THR A 167 -11.55 -13.62 -8.92
CA THR A 167 -12.23 -12.45 -8.35
C THR A 167 -13.74 -12.53 -8.58
N GLY A 168 -14.50 -11.87 -7.71
CA GLY A 168 -15.93 -11.77 -7.79
C GLY A 168 -16.45 -10.59 -6.99
N VAL A 169 -17.71 -10.23 -7.20
CA VAL A 169 -18.43 -9.28 -6.35
C VAL A 169 -18.84 -10.00 -5.08
N VAL A 170 -18.56 -9.43 -3.92
CA VAL A 170 -18.92 -10.02 -2.63
C VAL A 170 -20.12 -9.27 -2.04
N SER A 171 -21.19 -10.04 -1.76
CA SER A 171 -22.36 -9.56 -1.05
C SER A 171 -22.71 -10.55 0.05
N GLU A 172 -22.82 -10.05 1.28
CA GLU A 172 -23.14 -10.85 2.47
C GLU A 172 -22.30 -12.11 2.61
N GLY A 173 -20.99 -12.02 2.28
CA GLY A 173 -20.04 -13.12 2.34
C GLY A 173 -20.09 -14.08 1.15
N THR A 174 -21.03 -13.89 0.20
CA THR A 174 -21.16 -14.74 -0.98
C THR A 174 -20.48 -14.09 -2.19
N TRP A 175 -19.69 -14.87 -2.93
CA TRP A 175 -19.05 -14.45 -4.16
C TRP A 175 -20.03 -14.63 -5.35
N MET A 176 -20.27 -13.54 -6.07
CA MET A 176 -21.15 -13.50 -7.24
C MET A 176 -20.37 -12.98 -8.45
N TYR A 177 -20.91 -13.23 -9.64
CA TYR A 177 -20.32 -12.76 -10.92
C TYR A 177 -18.86 -13.18 -11.11
N VAL A 178 -18.46 -14.31 -10.53
CA VAL A 178 -17.10 -14.87 -10.69
C VAL A 178 -16.90 -15.26 -12.16
N PRO A 179 -15.92 -14.67 -12.89
CA PRO A 179 -15.77 -14.91 -14.32
C PRO A 179 -15.38 -16.33 -14.71
N ALA A 180 -14.73 -17.05 -13.81
CA ALA A 180 -14.28 -18.43 -14.04
C ALA A 180 -14.14 -19.20 -12.73
N GLU A 181 -14.37 -20.50 -12.79
CA GLU A 181 -14.09 -21.42 -11.68
C GLU A 181 -12.59 -21.45 -11.35
N TRP A 182 -12.26 -21.88 -10.11
CA TRP A 182 -10.88 -21.85 -9.59
C TRP A 182 -9.85 -22.47 -10.56
N ASN A 183 -10.18 -23.60 -11.18
CA ASN A 183 -9.25 -24.33 -12.06
C ASN A 183 -9.36 -23.94 -13.54
N THR A 184 -10.13 -22.89 -13.86
CA THR A 184 -10.37 -22.45 -15.24
C THR A 184 -9.65 -21.14 -15.50
N ASN A 185 -8.82 -21.11 -16.55
CA ASN A 185 -8.13 -19.91 -17.00
C ASN A 185 -8.91 -19.27 -18.14
N VAL A 186 -9.24 -17.99 -17.94
CA VAL A 186 -9.85 -17.15 -18.99
C VAL A 186 -8.98 -15.91 -19.19
N ASP A 187 -8.84 -15.47 -20.43
CA ASP A 187 -7.99 -14.34 -20.79
C ASP A 187 -8.38 -13.06 -20.03
N LYS A 188 -9.67 -12.90 -19.78
CA LYS A 188 -10.22 -11.79 -19.01
C LYS A 188 -9.61 -11.64 -17.61
N CYS A 189 -9.17 -12.76 -17.01
CA CYS A 189 -8.59 -12.80 -15.65
C CYS A 189 -7.07 -12.91 -15.65
N LYS A 190 -6.44 -12.97 -16.84
CA LYS A 190 -4.98 -13.05 -16.95
C LYS A 190 -4.33 -11.73 -16.58
N MET A 191 -3.39 -11.75 -15.67
CA MET A 191 -2.63 -10.57 -15.29
C MET A 191 -1.42 -10.37 -16.20
N VAL A 192 -1.06 -9.11 -16.43
CA VAL A 192 0.14 -8.72 -17.20
C VAL A 192 1.29 -8.48 -16.23
N ARG A 193 2.45 -9.08 -16.51
CA ARG A 193 3.67 -8.79 -15.77
C ARG A 193 4.20 -7.42 -16.18
N VAL A 194 4.22 -6.45 -15.27
CA VAL A 194 4.62 -5.05 -15.52
C VAL A 194 6.01 -4.71 -15.01
N ALA A 195 6.53 -5.54 -14.09
CA ALA A 195 7.91 -5.48 -13.61
C ALA A 195 8.28 -6.82 -12.95
N ASP A 196 9.51 -6.95 -12.46
CA ASP A 196 9.94 -8.14 -11.71
C ASP A 196 9.08 -8.32 -10.46
N ASN A 197 8.44 -9.51 -10.37
CA ASN A 197 7.53 -9.87 -9.28
C ASN A 197 6.30 -8.96 -9.14
N ILE A 198 5.95 -8.18 -10.19
CA ILE A 198 4.78 -7.30 -10.18
C ILE A 198 3.89 -7.59 -11.38
N TRP A 199 2.62 -7.85 -11.10
CA TRP A 199 1.57 -8.08 -12.11
C TRP A 199 0.45 -7.09 -11.92
N SER A 200 -0.27 -6.79 -13.01
CA SER A 200 -1.45 -5.93 -12.98
C SER A 200 -2.57 -6.47 -13.85
N ILE A 201 -3.79 -6.05 -13.52
CA ILE A 201 -4.97 -6.25 -14.35
C ILE A 201 -5.88 -5.03 -14.20
N THR A 202 -6.46 -4.59 -15.33
CA THR A 202 -7.40 -3.47 -15.32
C THR A 202 -8.81 -3.97 -15.56
N LEU A 203 -9.71 -3.72 -14.64
CA LEU A 203 -11.14 -3.96 -14.75
C LEU A 203 -11.77 -2.79 -15.50
N ALA A 204 -11.90 -2.90 -16.80
CA ALA A 204 -12.34 -1.83 -17.69
C ALA A 204 -13.54 -2.28 -18.56
N PRO A 205 -14.38 -1.36 -19.03
CA PRO A 205 -14.32 0.11 -18.86
C PRO A 205 -14.75 0.60 -17.48
N SER A 206 -15.46 -0.24 -16.71
CA SER A 206 -15.78 -0.03 -15.29
C SER A 206 -15.83 -1.38 -14.55
N ILE A 207 -15.74 -1.36 -13.22
CA ILE A 207 -15.89 -2.56 -12.38
C ILE A 207 -17.21 -3.26 -12.70
N ARG A 208 -18.32 -2.50 -12.67
CA ARG A 208 -19.67 -3.00 -12.94
C ARG A 208 -19.77 -3.72 -14.27
N GLN A 209 -19.33 -3.09 -15.34
CA GLN A 209 -19.38 -3.68 -16.68
C GLN A 209 -18.43 -4.86 -16.84
N TRP A 210 -17.27 -4.81 -16.19
CA TRP A 210 -16.32 -5.90 -16.21
C TRP A 210 -16.91 -7.18 -15.59
N PHE A 211 -17.65 -7.08 -14.49
CA PHE A 211 -18.33 -8.21 -13.88
C PHE A 211 -19.68 -8.55 -14.53
N GLY A 212 -20.30 -7.62 -15.26
CA GLY A 212 -21.66 -7.78 -15.78
C GLY A 212 -22.75 -7.63 -14.71
N SER A 213 -22.44 -6.90 -13.63
CA SER A 213 -23.34 -6.71 -12.46
C SER A 213 -24.26 -5.49 -12.62
N ASN A 214 -24.93 -5.35 -13.78
CA ASN A 214 -25.59 -4.11 -14.20
C ASN A 214 -26.57 -3.50 -13.18
N GLU A 215 -27.30 -4.31 -12.44
CA GLU A 215 -28.33 -3.87 -11.49
C GLU A 215 -28.02 -4.22 -10.03
N THR A 216 -26.94 -4.98 -9.82
CA THR A 216 -26.53 -5.39 -8.47
C THR A 216 -25.49 -4.42 -7.92
N PRO A 217 -25.69 -3.90 -6.71
CA PRO A 217 -24.68 -3.07 -6.04
C PRO A 217 -23.35 -3.80 -5.87
N VAL A 218 -22.25 -3.15 -6.27
CA VAL A 218 -20.88 -3.66 -6.11
C VAL A 218 -20.21 -2.93 -4.96
N ARG A 219 -20.26 -3.50 -3.78
CA ARG A 219 -19.68 -2.88 -2.57
C ARG A 219 -18.31 -3.41 -2.19
N GLN A 220 -18.01 -4.62 -2.61
CA GLN A 220 -16.77 -5.28 -2.27
C GLN A 220 -16.39 -6.26 -3.40
N LEU A 221 -15.09 -6.33 -3.69
CA LEU A 221 -14.53 -7.37 -4.55
C LEU A 221 -13.74 -8.34 -3.69
N GLY A 222 -13.94 -9.64 -3.91
CA GLY A 222 -13.04 -10.67 -3.45
C GLY A 222 -11.93 -10.86 -4.49
N VAL A 223 -10.69 -11.00 -4.06
CA VAL A 223 -9.51 -11.08 -4.93
C VAL A 223 -8.55 -12.14 -4.41
N VAL A 224 -8.23 -13.10 -5.25
CA VAL A 224 -7.15 -14.07 -5.01
C VAL A 224 -6.24 -14.09 -6.23
N ILE A 225 -4.97 -13.90 -6.03
CA ILE A 225 -3.94 -14.00 -7.09
C ILE A 225 -3.40 -15.41 -7.10
N ARG A 226 -3.35 -16.05 -8.28
CA ARG A 226 -2.92 -17.44 -8.39
C ARG A 226 -2.09 -17.72 -9.64
N SER A 227 -1.31 -18.81 -9.59
CA SER A 227 -0.70 -19.41 -10.79
C SER A 227 -1.74 -20.01 -11.72
N ALA A 228 -1.37 -20.24 -12.98
CA ALA A 228 -2.26 -20.82 -13.98
C ALA A 228 -2.83 -22.20 -13.59
N ASP A 229 -2.04 -23.01 -12.89
CA ASP A 229 -2.43 -24.33 -12.39
C ASP A 229 -3.17 -24.30 -11.04
N GLY A 230 -3.34 -23.09 -10.45
CA GLY A 230 -3.99 -22.91 -9.16
C GLY A 230 -3.20 -23.41 -7.95
N SER A 231 -1.99 -23.95 -8.15
CA SER A 231 -1.17 -24.55 -7.08
C SER A 231 -0.51 -23.52 -6.17
N LYS A 232 -0.30 -22.29 -6.67
CA LYS A 232 0.33 -21.19 -5.93
C LYS A 232 -0.66 -20.04 -5.76
N LYS A 233 -0.81 -19.58 -4.53
CA LYS A 233 -1.52 -18.32 -4.22
C LYS A 233 -0.50 -17.21 -3.95
N GLY A 234 -0.81 -16.00 -4.40
CA GLY A 234 0.07 -14.84 -4.21
C GLY A 234 0.16 -14.39 -2.75
N MET A 235 -0.94 -14.57 -2.02
CA MET A 235 -1.09 -14.19 -0.61
C MET A 235 -1.84 -15.27 0.16
N ASP A 236 -1.71 -15.25 1.47
CA ASP A 236 -2.48 -16.11 2.36
C ASP A 236 -3.92 -15.58 2.46
N GLY A 237 -4.90 -16.47 2.18
CA GLY A 237 -6.32 -16.15 2.24
C GLY A 237 -6.83 -15.30 1.08
N ASP A 238 -8.07 -14.85 1.24
CA ASP A 238 -8.77 -14.00 0.29
C ASP A 238 -8.55 -12.53 0.68
N SER A 239 -8.36 -11.67 -0.30
CA SER A 239 -8.28 -10.23 -0.11
C SER A 239 -9.59 -9.57 -0.53
N PHE A 240 -9.95 -8.49 0.15
CA PHE A 240 -11.20 -7.78 -0.13
C PHE A 240 -10.92 -6.30 -0.41
N VAL A 241 -11.51 -5.80 -1.51
CA VAL A 241 -11.40 -4.41 -1.94
C VAL A 241 -12.77 -3.76 -1.81
N SER A 242 -12.88 -2.75 -0.95
CA SER A 242 -14.12 -1.97 -0.82
C SER A 242 -14.34 -1.07 -2.04
N VAL A 243 -15.59 -0.98 -2.49
CA VAL A 243 -16.00 -0.23 -3.69
C VAL A 243 -17.15 0.69 -3.30
N THR A 244 -17.09 1.95 -3.74
CA THR A 244 -18.23 2.86 -3.67
C THR A 244 -19.18 2.58 -4.83
N ASP A 245 -20.49 2.64 -4.57
CA ASP A 245 -21.49 2.33 -5.58
C ASP A 245 -22.77 3.15 -5.36
N HIS A 246 -23.19 3.91 -6.36
CA HIS A 246 -24.40 4.74 -6.30
C HIS A 246 -25.69 3.91 -6.28
N LEU A 247 -25.66 2.65 -6.74
CA LEU A 247 -26.83 1.75 -6.66
C LEU A 247 -27.04 1.24 -5.23
N TYR A 248 -26.01 1.30 -4.38
CA TYR A 248 -26.17 0.89 -3.00
C TYR A 248 -26.92 1.96 -2.21
N LYS A 249 -28.08 1.58 -1.74
CA LYS A 249 -28.86 2.39 -0.79
C LYS A 249 -28.87 1.65 0.54
N PRO A 250 -28.26 2.20 1.59
CA PRO A 250 -28.35 1.60 2.91
C PRO A 250 -29.84 1.53 3.31
N PHE A 251 -30.19 0.49 4.03
CA PHE A 251 -31.53 0.39 4.60
C PHE A 251 -31.72 1.51 5.63
N GLU A 252 -32.77 2.30 5.45
CA GLU A 252 -33.18 3.34 6.40
C GLU A 252 -34.42 2.84 7.15
N PRO A 253 -34.31 2.57 8.48
CA PRO A 253 -35.45 2.19 9.28
C PRO A 253 -36.50 3.28 9.27
N ALA A 254 -37.77 2.90 9.11
CA ALA A 254 -38.89 3.82 9.33
C ALA A 254 -39.01 4.19 10.82
N ALA A 255 -39.80 5.19 11.10
CA ALA A 255 -40.11 5.56 12.48
C ALA A 255 -40.61 4.37 13.28
N VAL A 256 -40.17 4.28 14.53
CA VAL A 256 -40.54 3.20 15.46
C VAL A 256 -42.05 3.17 15.64
N ARG A 257 -42.63 1.99 15.53
CA ARG A 257 -44.06 1.74 15.83
C ARG A 257 -44.18 1.38 17.29
N TYR A 258 -44.87 2.22 18.06
CA TYR A 258 -45.11 1.96 19.46
C TYR A 258 -46.47 1.25 19.66
N ALA A 259 -46.43 0.08 20.29
CA ALA A 259 -47.63 -0.68 20.63
C ALA A 259 -47.38 -1.56 21.84
N SER A 260 -48.36 -1.69 22.71
CA SER A 260 -48.29 -2.59 23.86
C SER A 260 -48.21 -4.06 23.41
N MET A 261 -47.27 -4.82 23.97
CA MET A 261 -47.15 -6.24 23.72
C MET A 261 -48.40 -7.00 24.25
N PRO A 262 -48.93 -7.94 23.46
CA PRO A 262 -50.03 -8.82 23.97
C PRO A 262 -49.63 -9.54 25.24
N GLY A 263 -50.58 -9.69 26.16
CA GLY A 263 -50.32 -10.35 27.44
C GLY A 263 -50.03 -11.84 27.32
N GLY A 264 -49.27 -12.37 28.30
CA GLY A 264 -48.95 -13.81 28.37
C GLY A 264 -47.81 -14.30 27.49
N LEU A 265 -47.10 -13.40 26.80
CA LEU A 265 -45.95 -13.75 25.94
C LEU A 265 -44.64 -13.72 26.73
N GLN A 266 -43.70 -14.56 26.28
CA GLN A 266 -42.35 -14.65 26.84
C GLN A 266 -41.31 -14.24 25.81
N GLU A 267 -40.08 -13.97 26.26
CA GLU A 267 -38.95 -13.70 25.35
C GLU A 267 -38.75 -14.89 24.39
N GLY A 268 -38.50 -14.59 23.11
CA GLY A 268 -38.30 -15.57 22.06
C GLY A 268 -39.51 -15.79 21.18
N ILE A 269 -39.77 -17.03 20.77
CA ILE A 269 -40.81 -17.44 19.85
C ILE A 269 -42.02 -17.92 20.64
N ASN A 270 -43.16 -17.25 20.43
CA ASN A 270 -44.43 -17.66 21.02
C ASN A 270 -45.39 -18.18 19.93
N LEU A 271 -45.69 -19.45 19.91
CA LEU A 271 -46.68 -20.07 19.01
C LEU A 271 -48.08 -19.69 19.45
N ILE A 272 -48.82 -18.99 18.60
CA ILE A 272 -50.19 -18.57 18.84
C ILE A 272 -51.17 -19.61 18.27
N ASP A 273 -50.90 -20.02 17.02
CA ASP A 273 -51.59 -21.10 16.33
C ASP A 273 -50.69 -21.75 15.28
N ALA A 274 -51.23 -22.64 14.43
CA ALA A 274 -50.47 -23.39 13.43
C ALA A 274 -49.75 -22.52 12.36
N SER A 275 -50.18 -21.25 12.17
CA SER A 275 -49.67 -20.35 11.13
C SER A 275 -49.29 -18.98 11.70
N THR A 276 -49.37 -18.79 13.00
CA THR A 276 -49.17 -17.49 13.67
C THR A 276 -48.14 -17.63 14.78
N VAL A 277 -47.12 -16.81 14.76
CA VAL A 277 -46.16 -16.70 15.85
C VAL A 277 -45.98 -15.23 16.26
N THR A 278 -45.72 -15.02 17.56
CA THR A 278 -45.25 -13.71 18.04
C THR A 278 -43.81 -13.84 18.53
N LEU A 279 -42.94 -13.00 18.00
CA LEU A 279 -41.54 -12.91 18.43
C LEU A 279 -41.43 -11.77 19.44
N VAL A 280 -40.69 -12.01 20.52
CA VAL A 280 -40.43 -10.99 21.57
C VAL A 280 -38.94 -10.94 21.87
N LEU A 281 -38.36 -9.73 21.89
CA LEU A 281 -36.98 -9.44 22.20
C LEU A 281 -36.88 -8.37 23.28
N TYR A 282 -36.45 -8.75 24.50
CA TYR A 282 -36.08 -7.82 25.54
C TYR A 282 -34.63 -7.33 25.29
N ASP A 283 -34.42 -6.07 25.18
CA ASP A 283 -33.10 -5.53 24.78
C ASP A 283 -32.37 -4.73 25.86
N LYS A 284 -33.08 -4.23 26.88
CA LYS A 284 -32.52 -3.34 27.91
C LYS A 284 -31.31 -3.91 28.66
N ASP A 285 -31.34 -5.23 28.91
CA ASP A 285 -30.31 -5.95 29.68
C ASP A 285 -29.35 -6.74 28.77
N LYS A 286 -29.44 -6.59 27.47
CA LYS A 286 -28.59 -7.27 26.50
C LYS A 286 -27.31 -6.48 26.22
N LYS A 287 -26.28 -7.15 25.72
CA LYS A 287 -25.04 -6.49 25.27
C LYS A 287 -25.36 -5.44 24.22
N GLY A 288 -24.96 -4.18 24.46
CA GLY A 288 -25.27 -3.03 23.62
C GLY A 288 -26.57 -2.30 24.00
N GLY A 289 -27.27 -2.75 25.08
CA GLY A 289 -28.40 -2.05 25.68
C GLY A 289 -29.62 -1.87 24.78
N HIS A 290 -30.37 -0.81 25.04
CA HIS A 290 -31.52 -0.40 24.25
C HIS A 290 -31.15 -0.19 22.76
N LYS A 291 -32.02 -0.67 21.86
CA LYS A 291 -31.86 -0.53 20.40
C LYS A 291 -32.79 0.56 19.88
N ASP A 292 -32.32 1.30 18.88
CA ASP A 292 -33.11 2.36 18.25
C ASP A 292 -34.22 1.83 17.34
N PHE A 293 -34.05 0.60 16.81
CA PHE A 293 -35.04 -0.12 16.01
C PHE A 293 -34.76 -1.63 16.03
N ALA A 294 -35.77 -2.43 15.71
CA ALA A 294 -35.64 -3.86 15.51
C ALA A 294 -36.44 -4.34 14.31
N HIS A 295 -35.86 -5.26 13.56
CA HIS A 295 -36.47 -5.91 12.40
C HIS A 295 -36.23 -7.42 12.47
N VAL A 296 -37.11 -8.20 11.89
CA VAL A 296 -36.97 -9.64 11.75
C VAL A 296 -36.94 -10.04 10.29
N VAL A 297 -36.09 -10.99 9.95
CA VAL A 297 -35.95 -11.59 8.62
C VAL A 297 -35.97 -13.10 8.70
N GLY A 298 -36.48 -13.76 7.67
CA GLY A 298 -36.59 -15.21 7.58
C GLY A 298 -37.22 -15.61 6.24
N ASP A 299 -37.47 -16.91 6.05
CA ASP A 299 -38.12 -17.44 4.83
C ASP A 299 -39.47 -16.77 4.53
N PHE A 300 -40.17 -16.31 5.57
CA PHE A 300 -41.48 -15.63 5.46
C PHE A 300 -41.41 -14.26 4.76
N ASN A 301 -40.25 -13.65 4.61
CA ASN A 301 -40.04 -12.41 3.90
C ASN A 301 -38.80 -12.44 2.99
N ASP A 302 -38.43 -13.64 2.48
CA ASP A 302 -37.29 -13.88 1.60
C ASP A 302 -35.97 -13.33 2.17
N TRP A 303 -35.81 -13.31 3.51
CA TRP A 303 -34.67 -12.74 4.22
C TRP A 303 -34.42 -11.25 3.90
N LYS A 304 -35.45 -10.54 3.48
CA LYS A 304 -35.36 -9.11 3.12
C LYS A 304 -35.68 -8.22 4.30
N LEU A 305 -34.73 -7.37 4.61
CA LEU A 305 -34.94 -6.28 5.58
C LEU A 305 -35.85 -5.22 4.97
N SER A 306 -36.99 -4.92 5.60
CA SER A 306 -37.98 -3.96 5.11
C SER A 306 -38.67 -3.24 6.26
N ASN A 307 -39.38 -2.14 5.92
CA ASN A 307 -40.24 -1.41 6.85
C ASN A 307 -41.70 -1.95 6.87
N GLU A 308 -41.92 -3.10 6.24
CA GLU A 308 -43.23 -3.75 6.19
C GLU A 308 -43.61 -4.39 7.54
N SER A 309 -44.88 -4.71 7.71
CA SER A 309 -45.44 -5.29 8.94
C SER A 309 -44.93 -6.71 9.23
N ASN A 310 -44.36 -7.39 8.26
CA ASN A 310 -43.71 -8.68 8.41
C ASN A 310 -42.20 -8.62 8.67
N SER A 311 -41.65 -7.42 8.89
CA SER A 311 -40.23 -7.23 9.21
C SER A 311 -40.02 -6.26 10.37
N GLN A 312 -40.62 -5.05 10.32
CA GLN A 312 -40.46 -4.04 11.36
C GLN A 312 -41.21 -4.44 12.65
N MET A 313 -40.48 -4.55 13.75
CA MET A 313 -41.05 -4.85 15.07
C MET A 313 -41.66 -3.60 15.72
N ASN A 314 -42.65 -3.85 16.58
CA ASN A 314 -43.22 -2.80 17.45
C ASN A 314 -42.38 -2.65 18.71
N ARG A 315 -42.32 -1.44 19.26
CA ARG A 315 -41.69 -1.16 20.56
C ARG A 315 -42.76 -1.04 21.65
N ASP A 316 -42.55 -1.77 22.75
CA ASP A 316 -43.24 -1.55 24.01
C ASP A 316 -42.23 -1.02 25.04
N ASP A 317 -42.28 0.29 25.32
CA ASP A 317 -41.37 0.91 26.27
C ASP A 317 -41.69 0.51 27.72
N ALA A 318 -42.97 0.30 28.03
CA ALA A 318 -43.38 -0.13 29.36
C ALA A 318 -42.89 -1.52 29.71
N ALA A 319 -42.94 -2.44 28.74
CA ALA A 319 -42.39 -3.77 28.86
C ALA A 319 -40.88 -3.84 28.62
N GLY A 320 -40.28 -2.85 27.95
CA GLY A 320 -38.87 -2.80 27.58
C GLY A 320 -38.50 -3.86 26.53
N CYS A 321 -39.35 -4.05 25.55
CA CYS A 321 -39.18 -5.08 24.53
C CYS A 321 -39.58 -4.59 23.12
N TRP A 322 -39.14 -5.37 22.15
CA TRP A 322 -39.58 -5.34 20.76
C TRP A 322 -40.44 -6.59 20.51
N TRP A 323 -41.50 -6.44 19.71
CA TRP A 323 -42.35 -7.59 19.41
C TRP A 323 -42.99 -7.44 18.02
N ILE A 324 -43.31 -8.60 17.42
CA ILE A 324 -43.98 -8.66 16.13
C ILE A 324 -44.81 -9.95 16.07
N THR A 325 -46.03 -9.89 15.54
CA THR A 325 -46.82 -11.05 15.22
C THR A 325 -46.77 -11.32 13.72
N LEU A 326 -46.31 -12.49 13.35
CA LEU A 326 -46.25 -12.98 11.99
C LEU A 326 -47.40 -13.95 11.76
N THR A 327 -48.18 -13.74 10.72
CA THR A 327 -49.34 -14.58 10.37
C THR A 327 -49.16 -15.21 8.99
N GLY A 328 -49.89 -16.28 8.72
CA GLY A 328 -49.84 -16.97 7.41
C GLY A 328 -48.56 -17.76 7.19
N LEU A 329 -47.83 -18.07 8.24
CA LEU A 329 -46.62 -18.86 8.13
C LEU A 329 -46.95 -20.28 7.68
N GLN A 330 -46.13 -20.83 6.80
CA GLN A 330 -46.23 -22.21 6.34
C GLN A 330 -45.21 -23.06 7.10
N PRO A 331 -45.62 -24.17 7.74
CA PRO A 331 -44.67 -25.08 8.36
C PRO A 331 -43.72 -25.63 7.29
N THR A 332 -42.44 -25.33 7.42
CA THR A 332 -41.40 -26.02 6.61
C THR A 332 -41.22 -27.43 7.18
N ARG A 333 -41.26 -28.44 6.29
CA ARG A 333 -40.98 -29.83 6.61
C ARG A 333 -39.52 -30.09 6.89
#